data_184094bc125a464b7e5a4bb47cfdd5f2
#
_entry.id   184094bc125a464b7e5a4bb47cfdd5f2
#
_cell.length_a   1.000
_cell.length_b   1.000
_cell.length_c   1.000
_cell.angle_alpha   90.00
_cell.angle_beta   90.00
_cell.angle_gamma   90.00
#
_symmetry.space_group_name_H-M   'P 1'
#
loop_
_entity.id
_entity.type
_entity.pdbx_description
1 polymer ?
#
loop_
_entity_poly.entity_id
_entity_poly.type
_entity_poly.pdbx_seq_one_letter_code
_entity_poly.pdbx_strand_id
1 'polypeptide(L)'
;NLSLKVISGISEKDSEKLNELSENNKEQMEQLTETAVQNAENTAEDSQLIANVVSVVSDELVNVMIEEVSKTSTDEKQTLSAKVLQAIVDTEPSKIDIINDDVKDTMIEQTIESAKNQKEGTGIQEEQDLTDIISDIIVKTDAETAAKVIEEINDIDTDTNLSLEVISGVSEKDSEKLNELSENNKEQMEELTETAVQNAENTAEDSQLIA
;
A
#
# COMPACT_ATOMS: atom_id res chain seq x y z
N ASN A 1 16.99 10.53 -8.24
CA ASN A 1 17.55 9.77 -7.11
C ASN A 1 18.62 8.78 -7.58
N LEU A 2 19.92 9.17 -7.50
CA LEU A 2 21.01 8.33 -8.02
C LEU A 2 21.20 7.06 -7.17
N SER A 3 21.13 7.20 -5.84
CA SER A 3 21.34 6.04 -4.94
C SER A 3 20.33 4.94 -5.18
N LEU A 4 19.05 5.29 -5.30
CA LEU A 4 17.99 4.33 -5.56
C LEU A 4 18.16 3.67 -6.93
N LYS A 5 18.50 4.42 -7.98
CA LYS A 5 18.80 3.86 -9.31
C LYS A 5 20.01 2.93 -9.32
N VAL A 6 21.03 3.20 -8.51
CA VAL A 6 22.20 2.34 -8.39
C VAL A 6 21.84 1.02 -7.68
N ILE A 7 21.13 1.09 -6.54
CA ILE A 7 20.72 -0.11 -5.81
C ILE A 7 19.79 -0.96 -6.67
N SER A 8 18.75 -0.37 -7.28
CA SER A 8 17.83 -1.07 -8.18
C SER A 8 18.56 -1.65 -9.39
N GLY A 9 19.50 -0.92 -9.99
CA GLY A 9 20.29 -1.43 -11.11
C GLY A 9 21.23 -2.59 -10.75
N ILE A 10 21.65 -2.70 -9.48
CA ILE A 10 22.39 -3.89 -8.98
C ILE A 10 21.37 -5.02 -8.77
N SER A 11 20.22 -4.78 -8.16
CA SER A 11 19.19 -5.78 -7.91
C SER A 11 18.73 -6.46 -9.20
N GLU A 12 18.52 -5.71 -10.25
CA GLU A 12 18.12 -6.24 -11.57
C GLU A 12 19.20 -7.07 -12.26
N LYS A 13 20.47 -6.76 -12.05
CA LYS A 13 21.59 -7.39 -12.74
C LYS A 13 22.17 -8.56 -11.96
N ASP A 14 22.21 -8.48 -10.65
CA ASP A 14 22.87 -9.42 -9.77
C ASP A 14 22.32 -9.29 -8.34
N SER A 15 21.14 -9.86 -8.10
CA SER A 15 20.49 -9.85 -6.80
C SER A 15 21.29 -10.61 -5.73
N GLU A 16 22.02 -11.67 -6.11
CA GLU A 16 22.91 -12.40 -5.19
C GLU A 16 24.02 -11.48 -4.69
N LYS A 17 24.57 -10.65 -5.57
CA LYS A 17 25.60 -9.68 -5.20
C LYS A 17 25.08 -8.61 -4.26
N LEU A 18 23.84 -8.15 -4.44
CA LEU A 18 23.21 -7.18 -3.55
C LEU A 18 23.01 -7.78 -2.15
N ASN A 19 22.56 -9.04 -2.08
CA ASN A 19 22.41 -9.76 -0.81
C ASN A 19 23.77 -10.00 -0.12
N GLU A 20 24.81 -10.43 -0.85
CA GLU A 20 26.15 -10.53 -0.31
C GLU A 20 26.67 -9.20 0.26
N LEU A 21 26.42 -8.08 -0.42
CA LEU A 21 26.80 -6.76 0.07
C LEU A 21 26.02 -6.40 1.33
N SER A 22 24.73 -6.73 1.42
CA SER A 22 23.89 -6.50 2.59
C SER A 22 24.40 -7.31 3.80
N GLU A 23 24.77 -8.56 3.60
CA GLU A 23 25.31 -9.41 4.68
C GLU A 23 26.70 -8.96 5.16
N ASN A 24 27.60 -8.64 4.23
CA ASN A 24 28.99 -8.31 4.54
C ASN A 24 29.20 -6.85 4.99
N ASN A 25 28.28 -5.94 4.64
CA ASN A 25 28.38 -4.49 4.90
C ASN A 25 27.04 -3.94 5.40
N LYS A 26 26.39 -4.63 6.33
CA LYS A 26 25.04 -4.38 6.80
C LYS A 26 24.80 -2.90 7.13
N GLU A 27 25.58 -2.31 8.03
CA GLU A 27 25.42 -0.93 8.46
C GLU A 27 25.52 0.08 7.29
N GLN A 28 26.44 -0.16 6.35
CA GLN A 28 26.60 0.72 5.19
C GLN A 28 25.43 0.56 4.19
N MET A 29 24.89 -0.66 4.04
CA MET A 29 23.74 -0.92 3.19
C MET A 29 22.46 -0.34 3.77
N GLU A 30 22.25 -0.45 5.08
CA GLU A 30 21.15 0.20 5.78
C GLU A 30 21.20 1.71 5.58
N GLN A 31 22.32 2.37 5.86
CA GLN A 31 22.51 3.81 5.66
C GLN A 31 22.31 4.25 4.20
N LEU A 32 22.79 3.45 3.24
CA LEU A 32 22.60 3.74 1.82
C LEU A 32 21.13 3.63 1.42
N THR A 33 20.43 2.63 1.93
CA THR A 33 19.01 2.39 1.70
C THR A 33 18.16 3.50 2.30
N GLU A 34 18.38 3.85 3.57
CA GLU A 34 17.74 4.98 4.23
C GLU A 34 17.92 6.28 3.44
N THR A 35 19.19 6.60 3.08
CA THR A 35 19.49 7.80 2.28
C THR A 35 18.80 7.75 0.91
N ALA A 36 18.71 6.58 0.28
CA ALA A 36 18.07 6.43 -1.01
C ALA A 36 16.56 6.69 -0.94
N VAL A 37 15.89 6.18 0.10
CA VAL A 37 14.46 6.41 0.35
C VAL A 37 14.18 7.85 0.75
N GLN A 38 14.97 8.44 1.66
CA GLN A 38 14.81 9.85 2.06
C GLN A 38 14.87 10.81 0.87
N ASN A 39 15.70 10.49 -0.13
CA ASN A 39 15.82 11.25 -1.36
C ASN A 39 14.86 10.80 -2.47
N ALA A 40 14.00 9.83 -2.21
CA ALA A 40 12.98 9.43 -3.16
C ALA A 40 11.95 10.57 -3.34
N GLU A 41 11.58 10.80 -4.58
CA GLU A 41 10.48 11.69 -4.91
C GLU A 41 9.17 10.90 -4.86
N ASN A 42 8.05 11.59 -4.64
CA ASN A 42 6.73 10.96 -4.64
C ASN A 42 6.27 10.67 -6.07
N THR A 43 7.00 9.81 -6.78
CA THR A 43 6.76 9.44 -8.19
C THR A 43 6.60 7.93 -8.35
N ALA A 44 5.87 7.52 -9.37
CA ALA A 44 5.74 6.11 -9.73
C ALA A 44 7.10 5.47 -10.07
N GLU A 45 8.05 6.24 -10.68
CA GLU A 45 9.40 5.74 -10.99
C GLU A 45 10.17 5.38 -9.72
N ASP A 46 10.23 6.27 -8.73
CA ASP A 46 10.98 5.99 -7.49
C ASP A 46 10.31 4.88 -6.68
N SER A 47 8.97 4.82 -6.63
CA SER A 47 8.24 3.73 -5.97
C SER A 47 8.50 2.38 -6.63
N GLN A 48 8.55 2.31 -7.96
CA GLN A 48 8.92 1.09 -8.69
C GLN A 48 10.37 0.68 -8.43
N LEU A 49 11.30 1.64 -8.34
CA LEU A 49 12.69 1.32 -7.98
C LEU A 49 12.79 0.74 -6.55
N ILE A 50 12.02 1.26 -5.61
CA ILE A 50 11.92 0.71 -4.24
C ILE A 50 11.39 -0.73 -4.29
N ALA A 51 10.26 -0.97 -4.99
CA ALA A 51 9.67 -2.30 -5.10
C ALA A 51 10.63 -3.32 -5.76
N ASN A 52 11.36 -2.92 -6.80
CA ASN A 52 12.36 -3.77 -7.45
C ASN A 52 13.49 -4.19 -6.49
N VAL A 53 13.90 -3.31 -5.59
CA VAL A 53 14.89 -3.65 -4.55
C VAL A 53 14.27 -4.58 -3.52
N VAL A 54 13.08 -4.23 -3.00
CA VAL A 54 12.34 -5.02 -2.00
C VAL A 54 12.11 -6.46 -2.47
N SER A 55 11.82 -6.67 -3.75
CA SER A 55 11.54 -8.01 -4.29
C SER A 55 12.71 -9.00 -4.19
N VAL A 56 13.94 -8.50 -4.07
CA VAL A 56 15.15 -9.36 -4.16
C VAL A 56 16.04 -9.33 -2.92
N VAL A 57 15.88 -8.35 -2.03
CA VAL A 57 16.71 -8.24 -0.83
C VAL A 57 16.20 -9.10 0.33
N SER A 58 17.04 -9.27 1.35
CA SER A 58 16.68 -9.98 2.58
C SER A 58 15.56 -9.28 3.33
N ASP A 59 14.78 -10.04 4.09
CA ASP A 59 13.63 -9.54 4.86
C ASP A 59 14.03 -8.42 5.82
N GLU A 60 15.24 -8.48 6.38
CA GLU A 60 15.77 -7.43 7.25
C GLU A 60 15.94 -6.10 6.50
N LEU A 61 16.52 -6.12 5.29
CA LEU A 61 16.70 -4.92 4.49
C LEU A 61 15.37 -4.40 3.92
N VAL A 62 14.40 -5.31 3.62
CA VAL A 62 13.02 -4.92 3.31
C VAL A 62 12.46 -4.06 4.44
N ASN A 63 12.53 -4.55 5.69
CA ASN A 63 11.97 -3.83 6.84
C ASN A 63 12.64 -2.46 7.05
N VAL A 64 13.97 -2.35 6.93
CA VAL A 64 14.67 -1.05 6.99
C VAL A 64 14.17 -0.09 5.90
N MET A 65 14.06 -0.58 4.67
CA MET A 65 13.64 0.24 3.53
C MET A 65 12.19 0.73 3.69
N ILE A 66 11.29 -0.16 4.09
CA ILE A 66 9.87 0.15 4.23
C ILE A 66 9.59 1.02 5.46
N GLU A 67 10.29 0.81 6.57
CA GLU A 67 10.24 1.70 7.72
C GLU A 67 10.65 3.13 7.35
N GLU A 68 11.65 3.29 6.50
CA GLU A 68 12.06 4.61 6.04
C GLU A 68 11.06 5.23 5.05
N VAL A 69 10.37 4.42 4.22
CA VAL A 69 9.25 4.88 3.39
C VAL A 69 8.13 5.45 4.26
N SER A 70 7.71 4.73 5.29
CA SER A 70 6.63 5.17 6.19
C SER A 70 6.98 6.48 6.91
N LYS A 71 8.24 6.67 7.34
CA LYS A 71 8.73 7.92 7.96
C LYS A 71 8.81 9.09 6.97
N THR A 72 9.08 8.79 5.70
CA THR A 72 9.26 9.79 4.65
C THR A 72 7.92 10.22 4.03
N SER A 73 6.88 9.38 4.15
CA SER A 73 5.53 9.64 3.64
C SER A 73 4.78 10.64 4.53
N THR A 74 5.20 11.88 4.48
CA THR A 74 4.62 13.01 5.22
C THR A 74 4.13 14.09 4.26
N ASP A 75 3.72 15.25 4.76
CA ASP A 75 3.00 16.33 4.05
C ASP A 75 3.25 16.48 2.53
N GLU A 76 4.52 16.55 2.10
CA GLU A 76 4.86 16.72 0.69
C GLU A 76 4.88 15.38 -0.10
N LYS A 77 4.89 14.27 0.61
CA LYS A 77 5.00 12.91 0.05
C LYS A 77 3.91 11.98 0.61
N GLN A 78 2.74 12.52 0.95
CA GLN A 78 1.66 11.77 1.61
C GLN A 78 1.21 10.51 0.84
N THR A 79 1.39 10.46 -0.48
CA THR A 79 1.01 9.30 -1.28
C THR A 79 2.19 8.34 -1.56
N LEU A 80 3.37 8.56 -0.96
CA LEU A 80 4.53 7.70 -1.20
C LEU A 80 4.28 6.26 -0.70
N SER A 81 3.70 6.10 0.49
CA SER A 81 3.34 4.79 1.04
C SER A 81 2.38 4.04 0.12
N ALA A 82 1.32 4.68 -0.36
CA ALA A 82 0.38 4.10 -1.31
C ALA A 82 1.07 3.62 -2.60
N LYS A 83 1.90 4.47 -3.21
CA LYS A 83 2.63 4.14 -4.45
C LYS A 83 3.64 3.02 -4.26
N VAL A 84 4.32 2.97 -3.12
CA VAL A 84 5.28 1.90 -2.82
C VAL A 84 4.53 0.59 -2.55
N LEU A 85 3.45 0.60 -1.76
CA LEU A 85 2.63 -0.58 -1.54
C LEU A 85 2.08 -1.11 -2.87
N GLN A 86 1.52 -0.25 -3.74
CA GLN A 86 1.06 -0.64 -5.07
C GLN A 86 2.19 -1.30 -5.88
N ALA A 87 3.36 -0.67 -5.93
CA ALA A 87 4.48 -1.19 -6.71
C ALA A 87 4.98 -2.56 -6.16
N ILE A 88 4.95 -2.77 -4.84
CA ILE A 88 5.27 -4.07 -4.21
C ILE A 88 4.20 -5.10 -4.57
N VAL A 89 2.91 -4.76 -4.43
CA VAL A 89 1.77 -5.63 -4.77
C VAL A 89 1.81 -6.05 -6.23
N ASP A 90 2.26 -5.19 -7.13
CA ASP A 90 2.37 -5.49 -8.56
C ASP A 90 3.62 -6.30 -8.91
N THR A 91 4.68 -6.22 -8.09
CA THR A 91 5.97 -6.86 -8.36
C THR A 91 6.11 -8.20 -7.63
N GLU A 92 5.91 -8.20 -6.32
CA GLU A 92 6.06 -9.37 -5.44
C GLU A 92 5.16 -9.21 -4.19
N PRO A 93 3.85 -9.50 -4.29
CA PRO A 93 2.88 -9.25 -3.21
C PRO A 93 3.24 -9.92 -1.88
N SER A 94 3.88 -11.10 -1.92
CA SER A 94 4.33 -11.82 -0.70
C SER A 94 5.31 -11.03 0.16
N LYS A 95 5.94 -9.99 -0.38
CA LYS A 95 6.83 -9.12 0.39
C LYS A 95 6.08 -8.21 1.36
N ILE A 96 4.79 -7.97 1.15
CA ILE A 96 3.96 -7.22 2.13
C ILE A 96 3.80 -8.03 3.42
N ASP A 97 3.67 -9.35 3.32
CA ASP A 97 3.43 -10.21 4.48
C ASP A 97 4.64 -10.29 5.42
N ILE A 98 5.85 -9.96 4.93
CA ILE A 98 7.08 -9.95 5.74
C ILE A 98 7.43 -8.57 6.33
N ILE A 99 6.69 -7.52 5.99
CA ILE A 99 6.86 -6.20 6.61
C ILE A 99 6.44 -6.30 8.08
N ASN A 100 7.23 -5.69 8.97
CA ASN A 100 6.87 -5.59 10.39
C ASN A 100 5.48 -5.01 10.56
N ASP A 101 4.64 -5.60 11.40
CA ASP A 101 3.22 -5.25 11.54
C ASP A 101 3.01 -3.77 11.83
N ASP A 102 3.72 -3.19 12.82
CA ASP A 102 3.60 -1.77 13.15
C ASP A 102 3.89 -0.83 11.95
N VAL A 103 4.85 -1.21 11.09
CA VAL A 103 5.22 -0.43 9.89
C VAL A 103 4.20 -0.62 8.79
N LYS A 104 3.74 -1.86 8.59
CA LYS A 104 2.70 -2.21 7.63
C LYS A 104 1.40 -1.47 7.95
N ASP A 105 0.98 -1.50 9.21
CA ASP A 105 -0.22 -0.82 9.68
C ASP A 105 -0.11 0.70 9.44
N THR A 106 1.03 1.31 9.76
CA THR A 106 1.28 2.74 9.47
C THR A 106 1.18 3.06 7.98
N MET A 107 1.72 2.22 7.09
CA MET A 107 1.63 2.47 5.65
C MET A 107 0.21 2.27 5.11
N ILE A 108 -0.54 1.31 5.64
CA ILE A 108 -1.95 1.09 5.32
C ILE A 108 -2.76 2.32 5.74
N GLU A 109 -2.63 2.78 6.98
CA GLU A 109 -3.27 3.99 7.50
C GLU A 109 -2.98 5.20 6.60
N GLN A 110 -1.70 5.47 6.31
CA GLN A 110 -1.30 6.57 5.42
C GLN A 110 -1.91 6.47 4.02
N THR A 111 -2.06 5.25 3.51
CA THR A 111 -2.68 4.99 2.20
C THR A 111 -4.16 5.32 2.21
N ILE A 112 -4.88 4.87 3.24
CA ILE A 112 -6.32 5.09 3.42
C ILE A 112 -6.61 6.57 3.68
N GLU A 113 -5.84 7.23 4.55
CA GLU A 113 -5.96 8.68 4.76
C GLU A 113 -5.72 9.47 3.47
N SER A 114 -4.74 9.06 2.66
CA SER A 114 -4.46 9.69 1.37
C SER A 114 -5.62 9.52 0.39
N ALA A 115 -6.24 8.33 0.36
CA ALA A 115 -7.42 8.06 -0.47
C ALA A 115 -8.63 8.90 0.00
N LYS A 116 -8.87 8.97 1.31
CA LYS A 116 -9.91 9.83 1.88
C LYS A 116 -9.68 11.30 1.49
N ASN A 117 -8.48 11.82 1.67
CA ASN A 117 -8.12 13.19 1.31
C ASN A 117 -8.30 13.45 -0.21
N GLN A 118 -8.03 12.46 -1.06
CA GLN A 118 -8.28 12.55 -2.50
C GLN A 118 -9.79 12.71 -2.77
N LYS A 119 -10.64 11.91 -2.12
CA LYS A 119 -12.11 12.00 -2.26
C LYS A 119 -12.67 13.32 -1.76
N GLU A 120 -12.17 13.83 -0.67
CA GLU A 120 -12.58 15.14 -0.13
C GLU A 120 -12.05 16.33 -0.95
N GLY A 121 -11.18 16.10 -1.93
CA GLY A 121 -10.51 17.15 -2.70
C GLY A 121 -9.48 17.93 -1.88
N THR A 122 -9.03 17.36 -0.76
CA THR A 122 -7.97 17.84 0.10
C THR A 122 -6.64 17.09 -0.18
N GLY A 123 -5.52 17.61 0.28
CA GLY A 123 -4.23 16.94 0.06
C GLY A 123 -3.76 16.90 -1.41
N ILE A 124 -2.84 15.98 -1.71
CA ILE A 124 -2.24 15.82 -3.04
C ILE A 124 -3.24 15.09 -3.94
N GLN A 125 -3.57 15.72 -5.08
CA GLN A 125 -4.41 15.10 -6.10
C GLN A 125 -3.54 14.26 -7.04
N GLU A 126 -3.74 12.96 -7.05
CA GLU A 126 -3.05 12.01 -7.93
C GLU A 126 -3.90 11.73 -9.19
N GLU A 127 -3.25 11.39 -10.30
CA GLU A 127 -3.96 10.93 -11.51
C GLU A 127 -4.58 9.54 -11.30
N GLN A 128 -3.95 8.72 -10.47
CA GLN A 128 -4.45 7.39 -10.11
C GLN A 128 -5.42 7.50 -8.93
N ASP A 129 -6.53 6.78 -9.02
CA ASP A 129 -7.46 6.64 -7.91
C ASP A 129 -6.83 5.77 -6.82
N LEU A 130 -6.67 6.32 -5.63
CA LEU A 130 -6.04 5.61 -4.52
C LEU A 130 -6.94 4.49 -3.96
N THR A 131 -8.25 4.52 -4.22
CA THR A 131 -9.16 3.40 -3.90
C THR A 131 -8.83 2.15 -4.70
N ASP A 132 -8.35 2.31 -5.94
CA ASP A 132 -7.86 1.19 -6.74
C ASP A 132 -6.65 0.51 -6.12
N ILE A 133 -5.75 1.30 -5.53
CA ILE A 133 -4.58 0.77 -4.81
C ILE A 133 -5.02 -0.04 -3.58
N ILE A 134 -5.95 0.49 -2.79
CA ILE A 134 -6.50 -0.20 -1.62
C ILE A 134 -7.15 -1.52 -2.02
N SER A 135 -7.96 -1.51 -3.08
CA SER A 135 -8.61 -2.71 -3.61
C SER A 135 -7.59 -3.76 -4.08
N ASP A 136 -6.50 -3.33 -4.74
CA ASP A 136 -5.41 -4.22 -5.16
C ASP A 136 -4.66 -4.83 -3.97
N ILE A 137 -4.42 -4.06 -2.91
CA ILE A 137 -3.80 -4.58 -1.68
C ILE A 137 -4.70 -5.67 -1.08
N ILE A 138 -6.01 -5.42 -0.93
CA ILE A 138 -6.95 -6.41 -0.40
C ILE A 138 -6.96 -7.69 -1.23
N VAL A 139 -7.00 -7.57 -2.56
CA VAL A 139 -7.10 -8.73 -3.46
C VAL A 139 -5.83 -9.56 -3.48
N LYS A 140 -4.65 -8.93 -3.46
CA LYS A 140 -3.36 -9.58 -3.73
C LYS A 140 -2.56 -9.98 -2.48
N THR A 141 -2.99 -9.56 -1.28
CA THR A 141 -2.35 -9.93 -0.02
C THR A 141 -3.06 -11.07 0.69
N ASP A 142 -2.47 -11.55 1.78
CA ASP A 142 -3.08 -12.59 2.61
C ASP A 142 -4.35 -12.08 3.34
N ALA A 143 -5.06 -13.02 3.97
CA ALA A 143 -6.32 -12.70 4.65
C ALA A 143 -6.11 -11.79 5.87
N GLU A 144 -4.96 -11.87 6.55
CA GLU A 144 -4.64 -11.06 7.72
C GLU A 144 -4.40 -9.61 7.32
N THR A 145 -3.57 -9.38 6.30
CA THR A 145 -3.33 -8.04 5.76
C THR A 145 -4.62 -7.43 5.17
N ALA A 146 -5.39 -8.21 4.42
CA ALA A 146 -6.68 -7.74 3.88
C ALA A 146 -7.67 -7.33 4.99
N ALA A 147 -7.75 -8.12 6.08
CA ALA A 147 -8.60 -7.80 7.21
C ALA A 147 -8.18 -6.50 7.91
N LYS A 148 -6.88 -6.26 8.07
CA LYS A 148 -6.35 -5.01 8.63
C LYS A 148 -6.70 -3.79 7.76
N VAL A 149 -6.61 -3.92 6.44
CA VAL A 149 -7.03 -2.84 5.54
C VAL A 149 -8.50 -2.49 5.74
N ILE A 150 -9.37 -3.52 5.88
CA ILE A 150 -10.81 -3.31 6.12
C ILE A 150 -11.06 -2.65 7.47
N GLU A 151 -10.38 -3.09 8.53
CA GLU A 151 -10.47 -2.50 9.86
C GLU A 151 -10.10 -1.02 9.83
N GLU A 152 -9.01 -0.67 9.18
CA GLU A 152 -8.53 0.71 9.06
C GLU A 152 -9.48 1.59 8.24
N ILE A 153 -10.10 1.05 7.18
CA ILE A 153 -11.13 1.78 6.43
C ILE A 153 -12.32 2.09 7.34
N ASN A 154 -12.78 1.13 8.14
CA ASN A 154 -13.90 1.32 9.07
C ASN A 154 -13.60 2.43 10.09
N ASP A 155 -12.37 2.51 10.57
CA ASP A 155 -11.96 3.52 11.54
C ASP A 155 -11.85 4.94 10.94
N ILE A 156 -11.46 5.04 9.67
CA ILE A 156 -11.16 6.33 9.01
C ILE A 156 -12.34 6.86 8.19
N ASP A 157 -13.11 5.99 7.51
CA ASP A 157 -14.19 6.39 6.59
C ASP A 157 -15.50 6.67 7.32
N THR A 158 -15.63 7.88 7.86
CA THR A 158 -16.84 8.30 8.59
C THR A 158 -17.88 9.00 7.73
N ASP A 159 -17.49 9.58 6.59
CA ASP A 159 -18.34 10.52 5.84
C ASP A 159 -18.00 10.62 4.33
N THR A 160 -17.23 9.67 3.80
CA THR A 160 -16.88 9.58 2.36
C THR A 160 -17.45 8.30 1.74
N ASN A 161 -17.37 8.16 0.42
CA ASN A 161 -17.77 6.91 -0.27
C ASN A 161 -16.61 5.91 -0.40
N LEU A 162 -15.55 6.05 0.39
CA LEU A 162 -14.35 5.22 0.29
C LEU A 162 -14.69 3.73 0.46
N SER A 163 -15.44 3.38 1.51
CA SER A 163 -15.86 2.00 1.80
C SER A 163 -16.62 1.38 0.63
N LEU A 164 -17.58 2.13 0.04
CA LEU A 164 -18.38 1.66 -1.10
C LEU A 164 -17.51 1.40 -2.33
N GLU A 165 -16.62 2.33 -2.66
CA GLU A 165 -15.75 2.21 -3.82
C GLU A 165 -14.74 1.08 -3.67
N VAL A 166 -14.18 0.87 -2.45
CA VAL A 166 -13.28 -0.26 -2.17
C VAL A 166 -14.01 -1.59 -2.30
N ILE A 167 -15.22 -1.75 -1.72
CA ILE A 167 -16.02 -2.97 -1.88
C ILE A 167 -16.28 -3.24 -3.36
N SER A 168 -16.69 -2.23 -4.12
CA SER A 168 -16.93 -2.35 -5.55
C SER A 168 -15.66 -2.75 -6.30
N GLY A 169 -14.53 -2.09 -6.02
CA GLY A 169 -13.24 -2.39 -6.65
C GLY A 169 -12.76 -3.81 -6.36
N VAL A 170 -12.89 -4.28 -5.12
CA VAL A 170 -12.58 -5.69 -4.76
C VAL A 170 -13.52 -6.65 -5.47
N SER A 171 -14.83 -6.38 -5.50
CA SER A 171 -15.81 -7.21 -6.19
C SER A 171 -15.56 -7.34 -7.68
N GLU A 172 -15.16 -6.24 -8.34
CA GLU A 172 -14.83 -6.22 -9.76
C GLU A 172 -13.54 -6.98 -10.09
N LYS A 173 -12.54 -6.89 -9.19
CA LYS A 173 -11.23 -7.52 -9.38
C LYS A 173 -11.25 -8.99 -8.99
N ASP A 174 -11.87 -9.33 -7.85
CA ASP A 174 -11.93 -10.68 -7.32
C ASP A 174 -13.14 -10.88 -6.38
N SER A 175 -14.26 -11.32 -6.93
CA SER A 175 -15.47 -11.59 -6.17
C SER A 175 -15.33 -12.80 -5.22
N GLU A 176 -14.41 -13.74 -5.49
CA GLU A 176 -14.15 -14.89 -4.60
C GLU A 176 -13.44 -14.42 -3.34
N LYS A 177 -12.48 -13.47 -3.47
CA LYS A 177 -11.82 -12.84 -2.33
C LYS A 177 -12.80 -12.08 -1.43
N LEU A 178 -13.76 -11.37 -2.01
CA LEU A 178 -14.80 -10.68 -1.25
C LEU A 178 -15.66 -11.66 -0.45
N ASN A 179 -16.03 -12.82 -1.04
CA ASN A 179 -16.76 -13.86 -0.34
C ASN A 179 -15.94 -14.48 0.79
N GLU A 180 -14.65 -14.76 0.55
CA GLU A 180 -13.72 -15.27 1.57
C GLU A 180 -13.64 -14.33 2.77
N LEU A 181 -13.48 -13.03 2.52
CA LEU A 181 -13.44 -12.01 3.57
C LEU A 181 -14.76 -11.93 4.34
N SER A 182 -15.90 -12.03 3.65
CA SER A 182 -17.22 -12.01 4.28
C SER A 182 -17.47 -13.24 5.18
N GLU A 183 -16.86 -14.37 4.88
CA GLU A 183 -16.96 -15.58 5.70
C GLU A 183 -16.00 -15.54 6.90
N ASN A 184 -14.76 -15.08 6.70
CA ASN A 184 -13.69 -15.12 7.70
C ASN A 184 -13.62 -13.86 8.61
N ASN A 185 -14.05 -12.72 8.10
CA ASN A 185 -13.99 -11.41 8.76
C ASN A 185 -15.38 -10.75 8.82
N LYS A 186 -16.36 -11.53 9.22
CA LYS A 186 -17.78 -11.16 9.11
C LYS A 186 -18.12 -9.84 9.79
N GLU A 187 -17.63 -9.60 11.00
CA GLU A 187 -17.92 -8.40 11.78
C GLU A 187 -17.39 -7.15 11.07
N GLN A 188 -16.13 -7.19 10.62
CA GLN A 188 -15.51 -6.07 9.89
C GLN A 188 -16.18 -5.81 8.54
N MET A 189 -16.58 -6.87 7.83
CA MET A 189 -17.29 -6.75 6.55
C MET A 189 -18.73 -6.24 6.70
N GLU A 190 -19.44 -6.62 7.77
CA GLU A 190 -20.74 -6.06 8.11
C GLU A 190 -20.63 -4.57 8.39
N GLU A 191 -19.64 -4.15 9.20
CA GLU A 191 -19.36 -2.75 9.52
C GLU A 191 -19.00 -1.95 8.27
N LEU A 192 -18.09 -2.46 7.44
CA LEU A 192 -17.70 -1.83 6.17
C LEU A 192 -18.91 -1.63 5.25
N THR A 193 -19.78 -2.64 5.16
CA THR A 193 -20.99 -2.57 4.33
C THR A 193 -21.99 -1.57 4.90
N GLU A 194 -22.17 -1.52 6.22
CA GLU A 194 -23.04 -0.56 6.88
C GLU A 194 -22.55 0.87 6.66
N THR A 195 -21.24 1.11 6.80
CA THR A 195 -20.59 2.41 6.53
C THR A 195 -20.76 2.81 5.06
N ALA A 196 -20.53 1.89 4.13
CA ALA A 196 -20.73 2.14 2.70
C ALA A 196 -22.17 2.54 2.37
N VAL A 197 -23.16 1.86 2.96
CA VAL A 197 -24.57 2.18 2.74
C VAL A 197 -24.99 3.49 3.40
N GLN A 198 -24.42 3.80 4.57
CA GLN A 198 -24.73 5.06 5.27
C GLN A 198 -24.16 6.29 4.56
N ASN A 199 -22.96 6.13 3.99
CA ASN A 199 -22.25 7.22 3.31
C ASN A 199 -22.68 7.38 1.84
N ALA A 200 -23.32 6.36 1.25
CA ALA A 200 -23.76 6.41 -0.13
C ALA A 200 -24.70 7.59 -0.36
N GLU A 201 -24.32 8.49 -1.25
CA GLU A 201 -25.18 9.54 -1.73
C GLU A 201 -26.27 8.91 -2.61
N ASN A 202 -27.48 9.38 -2.55
CA ASN A 202 -28.59 8.83 -3.33
C ASN A 202 -28.49 9.27 -4.81
N THR A 203 -27.39 8.93 -5.45
CA THR A 203 -27.12 9.17 -6.87
C THR A 203 -27.37 7.91 -7.69
N ALA A 204 -27.48 8.06 -9.01
CA ALA A 204 -27.61 6.92 -9.92
C ALA A 204 -26.31 6.09 -9.98
N GLU A 205 -25.16 6.73 -9.69
CA GLU A 205 -23.83 6.10 -9.68
C GLU A 205 -23.68 5.20 -8.45
N ASP A 206 -23.98 5.69 -7.27
CA ASP A 206 -23.93 4.91 -6.02
C ASP A 206 -24.91 3.74 -6.04
N SER A 207 -26.11 3.94 -6.63
CA SER A 207 -27.08 2.86 -6.80
C SER A 207 -26.58 1.71 -7.69
N GLN A 208 -25.64 1.98 -8.62
CA GLN A 208 -25.02 0.94 -9.43
C GLN A 208 -23.91 0.19 -8.67
N LEU A 209 -23.22 0.86 -7.76
CA LEU A 209 -22.17 0.24 -6.93
C LEU A 209 -22.75 -0.69 -5.86
N ILE A 210 -23.98 -0.43 -5.40
CA ILE A 210 -24.68 -1.25 -4.38
C ILE A 210 -25.41 -2.45 -5.01
N ALA A 211 -25.72 -2.41 -6.31
CA ALA A 211 -26.49 -3.46 -7.01
C ALA A 211 -25.62 -4.65 -7.42
#